data_b14c068a33ff42ea4f8857aa8012cae9
#
_entry.id   b14c068a33ff42ea4f8857aa8012cae9
#
_cell.length_a   1.000
_cell.length_b   1.000
_cell.length_c   1.000
_cell.angle_alpha   90.00
_cell.angle_beta   90.00
_cell.angle_gamma   90.00
#
_symmetry.space_group_name_H-M   'P 1'
#
loop_
_entity.id
_entity.type
_entity.pdbx_description
1 polymer ?
#
loop_
_entity_poly.entity_id
_entity_poly.type
_entity_poly.pdbx_seq_one_letter_code
_entity_poly.pdbx_strand_id
1 'polypeptide(L)'
;MNALDSSVWIEHLADGPLAARCASYLVAEREIITPVQVLYEVYSWTLRHVGERAAMEVVGHMECTRFAPADVTTAVVAVQLSADHGLAAADAVIYATARLARCELVTLDADFRGLPGVVLIEADAE
;
A
#
# COMPACT_ATOMS: atom_id res chain seq x y z
N MET A 1 9.33 9.22 4.85
CA MET A 1 9.11 7.77 4.63
C MET A 1 7.63 7.49 4.61
N ASN A 2 7.17 6.69 3.66
CA ASN A 2 5.76 6.39 3.45
C ASN A 2 5.51 4.90 3.34
N ALA A 3 4.38 4.43 3.84
CA ALA A 3 3.86 3.13 3.48
C ALA A 3 2.98 3.32 2.25
N LEU A 4 3.15 2.48 1.25
CA LEU A 4 2.35 2.53 0.03
C LEU A 4 1.38 1.36 0.02
N ASP A 5 0.09 1.67 -0.12
CA ASP A 5 -0.95 0.67 -0.31
C ASP A 5 -0.77 -0.03 -1.67
N SER A 6 -1.30 -1.23 -1.80
CA SER A 6 -1.27 -1.98 -3.05
C SER A 6 -1.84 -1.19 -4.23
N SER A 7 -2.84 -0.35 -3.98
CA SER A 7 -3.46 0.48 -5.01
C SER A 7 -2.47 1.41 -5.71
N VAL A 8 -1.44 1.91 -5.02
CA VAL A 8 -0.41 2.77 -5.60
C VAL A 8 0.46 1.98 -6.59
N TRP A 9 0.90 0.79 -6.18
CA TRP A 9 1.69 -0.09 -7.04
C TRP A 9 0.89 -0.54 -8.25
N ILE A 10 -0.35 -0.96 -8.04
CA ILE A 10 -1.22 -1.47 -9.10
C ILE A 10 -1.56 -0.39 -10.13
N GLU A 11 -1.89 0.81 -9.69
CA GLU A 11 -2.18 1.92 -10.61
C GLU A 11 -0.98 2.23 -11.51
N HIS A 12 0.23 2.22 -10.93
CA HIS A 12 1.45 2.41 -11.70
C HIS A 12 1.66 1.30 -12.72
N LEU A 13 1.51 0.04 -12.30
CA LEU A 13 1.71 -1.12 -13.17
C LEU A 13 0.66 -1.20 -14.28
N ALA A 14 -0.56 -0.79 -13.99
CA ALA A 14 -1.66 -0.78 -14.95
C ALA A 14 -1.65 0.42 -15.88
N ASP A 15 -0.73 1.36 -15.68
CA ASP A 15 -0.66 2.63 -16.42
C ASP A 15 -2.01 3.36 -16.40
N GLY A 16 -2.63 3.39 -15.21
CA GLY A 16 -3.91 4.06 -15.01
C GLY A 16 -3.79 5.58 -15.03
N PRO A 17 -4.93 6.29 -14.94
CA PRO A 17 -4.95 7.76 -15.04
C PRO A 17 -4.15 8.49 -13.96
N LEU A 18 -3.89 7.85 -12.82
CA LEU A 18 -3.10 8.43 -11.72
C LEU A 18 -1.69 7.84 -11.63
N ALA A 19 -1.26 7.07 -12.64
CA ALA A 19 0.03 6.38 -12.64
C ALA A 19 1.22 7.34 -12.46
N ALA A 20 1.19 8.51 -13.09
CA ALA A 20 2.27 9.49 -12.95
C ALA A 20 2.41 10.02 -11.52
N ARG A 21 1.29 10.25 -10.85
CA ARG A 21 1.29 10.67 -9.44
C ARG A 21 1.79 9.55 -8.52
N CYS A 22 1.41 8.31 -8.82
CA CYS A 22 1.90 7.14 -8.09
C CYS A 22 3.40 6.96 -8.28
N ALA A 23 3.91 7.15 -9.50
CA ALA A 23 5.32 6.99 -9.82
C ALA A 23 6.21 7.90 -8.95
N SER A 24 5.74 9.09 -8.61
CA SER A 24 6.51 10.02 -7.78
C SER A 24 6.81 9.46 -6.39
N TYR A 25 5.97 8.56 -5.87
CA TYR A 25 6.19 7.89 -4.59
C TYR A 25 7.07 6.64 -4.71
N LEU A 26 7.23 6.11 -5.91
CA LEU A 26 7.93 4.84 -6.15
C LEU A 26 9.42 5.01 -6.46
N VAL A 27 9.90 6.23 -6.68
CA VAL A 27 11.29 6.49 -7.10
C VAL A 27 12.29 6.36 -5.96
N ALA A 28 11.90 6.62 -4.74
CA ALA A 28 12.80 6.58 -3.57
C ALA A 28 12.55 5.30 -2.76
N GLU A 29 13.01 4.17 -3.27
CA GLU A 29 12.71 2.83 -2.71
C GLU A 29 13.06 2.71 -1.23
N ARG A 30 14.16 3.32 -0.79
CA ARG A 30 14.58 3.27 0.62
C ARG A 30 13.66 4.06 1.56
N GLU A 31 12.84 4.93 0.99
CA GLU A 31 11.87 5.74 1.72
C GLU A 31 10.48 5.09 1.75
N ILE A 32 10.37 3.87 1.23
CA ILE A 32 9.11 3.14 1.18
C ILE A 32 9.11 2.03 2.22
N ILE A 33 8.04 1.97 3.00
CA ILE A 33 7.74 0.81 3.86
C ILE A 33 6.69 -0.03 3.16
N THR A 34 6.98 -1.31 3.01
CA THR A 34 6.08 -2.26 2.37
C THR A 34 5.53 -3.23 3.41
N PRO A 35 4.24 -3.11 3.77
CA PRO A 35 3.57 -4.15 4.56
C PRO A 35 3.56 -5.46 3.76
N VAL A 36 3.77 -6.59 4.43
CA VAL A 36 3.77 -7.89 3.75
C VAL A 36 2.46 -8.15 3.01
N GLN A 37 1.34 -7.70 3.58
CA GLN A 37 0.03 -7.79 2.93
C GLN A 37 0.02 -7.09 1.56
N VAL A 38 0.71 -5.97 1.43
CA VAL A 38 0.82 -5.25 0.16
C VAL A 38 1.58 -6.07 -0.88
N LEU A 39 2.67 -6.71 -0.48
CA LEU A 39 3.40 -7.61 -1.38
C LEU A 39 2.48 -8.72 -1.91
N TYR A 40 1.71 -9.34 -1.02
CA TYR A 40 0.76 -10.37 -1.41
C TYR A 40 -0.21 -9.86 -2.47
N GLU A 41 -0.82 -8.72 -2.23
CA GLU A 41 -1.84 -8.16 -3.13
C GLU A 41 -1.27 -7.75 -4.48
N VAL A 42 -0.11 -7.11 -4.49
CA VAL A 42 0.54 -6.66 -5.73
C VAL A 42 1.02 -7.86 -6.55
N TYR A 43 1.66 -8.83 -5.90
CA TYR A 43 2.15 -10.03 -6.58
C TYR A 43 0.98 -10.80 -7.19
N SER A 44 -0.08 -11.02 -6.41
CA SER A 44 -1.28 -11.72 -6.86
C SER A 44 -1.93 -11.03 -8.06
N TRP A 45 -2.11 -9.71 -7.98
CA TRP A 45 -2.70 -8.94 -9.07
C TRP A 45 -1.85 -9.02 -10.34
N THR A 46 -0.54 -8.85 -10.20
CA THR A 46 0.37 -8.84 -11.34
C THR A 46 0.42 -10.20 -12.04
N LEU A 47 0.44 -11.30 -11.26
CA LEU A 47 0.38 -12.64 -11.82
C LEU A 47 -0.87 -12.83 -12.69
N ARG A 48 -2.02 -12.38 -12.21
CA ARG A 48 -3.29 -12.61 -12.89
C ARG A 48 -3.52 -11.71 -14.10
N HIS A 49 -3.02 -10.47 -14.06
CA HIS A 49 -3.36 -9.46 -15.06
C HIS A 49 -2.23 -9.19 -16.07
N VAL A 50 -1.00 -9.44 -15.70
CA VAL A 50 0.17 -9.16 -16.56
C VAL A 50 0.95 -10.42 -16.91
N GLY A 51 1.29 -11.23 -15.91
CA GLY A 51 1.99 -12.48 -16.12
C GLY A 51 3.16 -12.68 -15.16
N GLU A 52 3.75 -13.86 -15.23
CA GLU A 52 4.78 -14.32 -14.30
C GLU A 52 6.04 -13.45 -14.33
N ARG A 53 6.51 -13.06 -15.50
CA ARG A 53 7.73 -12.26 -15.63
C ARG A 53 7.58 -10.90 -14.97
N ALA A 54 6.49 -10.20 -15.26
CA ALA A 54 6.20 -8.91 -14.65
C ALA A 54 6.04 -9.04 -13.13
N ALA A 55 5.42 -10.13 -12.66
CA ALA A 55 5.24 -10.38 -11.24
C ALA A 55 6.60 -10.55 -10.54
N MET A 56 7.53 -11.29 -11.15
CA MET A 56 8.87 -11.45 -10.59
C MET A 56 9.64 -10.13 -10.58
N GLU A 57 9.48 -9.32 -11.60
CA GLU A 57 10.13 -8.01 -11.67
C GLU A 57 9.62 -7.06 -10.58
N VAL A 58 8.32 -7.03 -10.33
CA VAL A 58 7.77 -6.15 -9.30
C VAL A 58 8.18 -6.62 -7.90
N VAL A 59 8.25 -7.92 -7.65
CA VAL A 59 8.76 -8.45 -6.38
C VAL A 59 10.20 -8.00 -6.16
N GLY A 60 11.05 -8.10 -7.18
CA GLY A 60 12.43 -7.62 -7.11
C GLY A 60 12.52 -6.13 -6.77
N HIS A 61 11.62 -5.32 -7.34
CA HIS A 61 11.54 -3.90 -7.02
C HIS A 61 11.11 -3.69 -5.56
N MET A 62 10.09 -4.43 -5.12
CA MET A 62 9.60 -4.32 -3.73
C MET A 62 10.64 -4.78 -2.70
N GLU A 63 11.50 -5.72 -3.06
CA GLU A 63 12.60 -6.16 -2.19
C GLU A 63 13.61 -5.05 -1.90
N CYS A 64 13.66 -4.03 -2.73
CA CYS A 64 14.51 -2.85 -2.49
C CYS A 64 13.91 -1.87 -1.47
N THR A 65 12.66 -2.06 -1.08
CA THR A 65 11.99 -1.28 -0.05
C THR A 65 12.22 -1.90 1.32
N ARG A 66 11.71 -1.24 2.37
CA ARG A 66 11.77 -1.78 3.74
C ARG A 66 10.50 -2.56 4.03
N PHE A 67 10.63 -3.83 4.35
CA PHE A 67 9.48 -4.63 4.74
C PHE A 67 9.13 -4.43 6.21
N ALA A 68 7.84 -4.36 6.49
CA ALA A 68 7.31 -4.36 7.84
C ALA A 68 6.47 -5.62 8.02
N PRO A 69 6.93 -6.59 8.81
CA PRO A 69 6.18 -7.82 9.03
C PRO A 69 4.94 -7.56 9.87
N ALA A 70 3.89 -8.33 9.63
CA ALA A 70 2.71 -8.32 10.47
C ALA A 70 2.94 -9.26 11.65
N ASP A 71 3.09 -8.69 12.83
CA ASP A 71 3.27 -9.44 14.06
C ASP A 71 2.04 -9.36 14.98
N VAL A 72 2.15 -9.87 16.20
CA VAL A 72 1.05 -9.86 17.15
C VAL A 72 0.58 -8.44 17.45
N THR A 73 1.50 -7.51 17.64
CA THR A 73 1.15 -6.11 17.91
C THR A 73 0.39 -5.51 16.73
N THR A 74 0.82 -5.77 15.51
CA THR A 74 0.13 -5.31 14.30
C THR A 74 -1.30 -5.84 14.26
N ALA A 75 -1.49 -7.13 14.54
CA ALA A 75 -2.82 -7.74 14.51
C ALA A 75 -3.76 -7.13 15.56
N VAL A 76 -3.27 -6.92 16.78
CA VAL A 76 -4.07 -6.32 17.85
C VAL A 76 -4.47 -4.88 17.51
N VAL A 77 -3.53 -4.08 17.04
CA VAL A 77 -3.80 -2.69 16.62
C VAL A 77 -4.77 -2.67 15.45
N ALA A 78 -4.60 -3.58 14.48
CA ALA A 78 -5.49 -3.66 13.32
C ALA A 78 -6.94 -3.93 13.71
N VAL A 79 -7.18 -4.82 14.68
CA VAL A 79 -8.56 -5.09 15.17
C VAL A 79 -9.18 -3.82 15.72
N GLN A 80 -8.43 -3.04 16.48
CA GLN A 80 -8.92 -1.79 17.06
C GLN A 80 -9.21 -0.74 15.98
N LEU A 81 -8.32 -0.60 15.00
CA LEU A 81 -8.50 0.33 13.88
C LEU A 81 -9.69 -0.08 13.01
N SER A 82 -9.88 -1.38 12.80
CA SER A 82 -11.04 -1.90 12.08
C SER A 82 -12.34 -1.53 12.80
N ALA A 83 -12.39 -1.70 14.11
CA ALA A 83 -13.55 -1.33 14.92
C ALA A 83 -13.83 0.17 14.89
N ASP A 84 -12.80 1.00 15.00
CA ASP A 84 -12.92 2.45 15.06
C ASP A 84 -13.31 3.07 13.71
N HIS A 85 -12.85 2.50 12.62
CA HIS A 85 -12.98 3.12 11.28
C HIS A 85 -13.77 2.29 10.27
N GLY A 86 -14.23 1.10 10.63
CA GLY A 86 -15.00 0.26 9.73
C GLY A 86 -14.18 -0.36 8.59
N LEU A 87 -12.88 -0.54 8.78
CA LEU A 87 -12.00 -1.10 7.75
C LEU A 87 -12.12 -2.62 7.67
N ALA A 88 -12.04 -3.14 6.44
CA ALA A 88 -11.86 -4.57 6.21
C ALA A 88 -10.53 -5.05 6.81
N ALA A 89 -10.44 -6.34 7.12
CA ALA A 89 -9.28 -6.91 7.83
C ALA A 89 -7.95 -6.61 7.14
N ALA A 90 -7.86 -6.82 5.82
CA ALA A 90 -6.62 -6.58 5.07
C ALA A 90 -6.21 -5.10 5.12
N ASP A 91 -7.15 -4.19 4.93
CA ASP A 91 -6.91 -2.75 4.98
C ASP A 91 -6.49 -2.31 6.39
N ALA A 92 -7.13 -2.89 7.42
CA ALA A 92 -6.78 -2.59 8.80
C ALA A 92 -5.34 -3.00 9.13
N VAL A 93 -4.87 -4.13 8.62
CA VAL A 93 -3.48 -4.59 8.81
C VAL A 93 -2.51 -3.64 8.13
N ILE A 94 -2.80 -3.21 6.91
CA ILE A 94 -1.97 -2.26 6.17
C ILE A 94 -1.90 -0.93 6.92
N TYR A 95 -3.04 -0.42 7.35
CA TYR A 95 -3.10 0.84 8.08
C TYR A 95 -2.37 0.76 9.42
N ALA A 96 -2.58 -0.34 10.18
CA ALA A 96 -1.87 -0.58 11.44
C ALA A 96 -0.35 -0.59 11.23
N THR A 97 0.13 -1.23 10.17
CA THR A 97 1.56 -1.27 9.84
C THR A 97 2.12 0.14 9.66
N ALA A 98 1.42 0.98 8.89
CA ALA A 98 1.83 2.37 8.68
C ALA A 98 1.84 3.17 9.98
N ARG A 99 0.78 3.03 10.80
CA ARG A 99 0.68 3.75 12.07
C ARG A 99 1.77 3.35 13.05
N LEU A 100 2.06 2.04 13.16
CA LEU A 100 3.12 1.54 14.04
C LEU A 100 4.51 1.97 13.57
N ALA A 101 4.71 2.09 12.27
CA ALA A 101 5.96 2.60 11.69
C ALA A 101 6.06 4.13 11.74
N ARG A 102 5.02 4.81 12.21
CA ARG A 102 4.95 6.27 12.29
C ARG A 102 5.21 6.96 10.94
N CYS A 103 4.62 6.40 9.89
CA CYS A 103 4.67 6.98 8.55
C CYS A 103 3.27 7.16 7.99
N GLU A 104 3.16 7.98 6.94
CA GLU A 104 1.90 8.14 6.25
C GLU A 104 1.61 6.93 5.37
N LEU A 105 0.34 6.59 5.24
CA LEU A 105 -0.14 5.61 4.27
C LEU A 105 -0.61 6.36 3.03
N VAL A 106 0.01 6.08 1.89
CA VAL A 106 -0.39 6.63 0.59
C VAL A 106 -1.25 5.59 -0.11
N THR A 107 -2.42 5.99 -0.56
CA THR A 107 -3.41 5.07 -1.13
C THR A 107 -4.30 5.78 -2.15
N LEU A 108 -4.91 4.99 -3.04
CA LEU A 108 -5.97 5.44 -3.92
C LEU A 108 -7.35 5.00 -3.44
N ASP A 109 -7.41 4.22 -2.36
CA ASP A 109 -8.66 3.63 -1.86
C ASP A 109 -9.43 4.63 -1.00
N ALA A 110 -10.62 4.99 -1.46
CA ALA A 110 -11.48 5.95 -0.76
C ALA A 110 -11.93 5.45 0.63
N ASP A 111 -11.82 4.15 0.92
CA ASP A 111 -12.16 3.61 2.24
C ASP A 111 -11.26 4.18 3.34
N PHE A 112 -10.09 4.68 2.97
CA PHE A 112 -9.17 5.34 3.91
C PHE A 112 -9.38 6.85 4.02
N ARG A 113 -10.35 7.41 3.30
CA ARG A 113 -10.57 8.87 3.27
C ARG A 113 -10.79 9.44 4.66
N GLY A 114 -10.04 10.49 4.98
CA GLY A 114 -10.22 11.22 6.23
C GLY A 114 -9.57 10.59 7.45
N LEU A 115 -8.91 9.43 7.31
CA LEU A 115 -8.24 8.80 8.43
C LEU A 115 -6.91 9.48 8.74
N PRO A 116 -6.51 9.56 10.02
CA PRO A 116 -5.24 10.16 10.40
C PRO A 116 -4.05 9.48 9.72
N GLY A 117 -3.12 10.29 9.20
CA GLY A 117 -1.90 9.79 8.59
C GLY A 117 -2.09 9.16 7.20
N VAL A 118 -3.20 9.46 6.54
CA VAL A 118 -3.47 8.96 5.18
C VAL A 118 -3.31 10.09 4.17
N VAL A 119 -2.61 9.77 3.09
CA VAL A 119 -2.55 10.60 1.88
C VAL A 119 -3.35 9.88 0.80
N LEU A 120 -4.50 10.43 0.45
CA LEU A 120 -5.35 9.85 -0.57
C LEU A 120 -5.05 10.50 -1.92
N ILE A 121 -4.61 9.68 -2.88
CA ILE A 121 -4.41 10.14 -4.26
C ILE A 121 -5.73 9.92 -5.00
N GLU A 122 -6.27 10.99 -5.55
CA GLU A 122 -7.51 10.92 -6.32
C GLU A 122 -7.47 11.92 -7.47
N ALA A 123 -8.34 11.72 -8.46
CA ALA A 123 -8.45 12.61 -9.58
C ALA A 123 -8.87 14.00 -9.09
N ASP A 124 -8.31 15.03 -9.72
CA ASP A 124 -8.68 16.40 -9.40
C ASP A 124 -10.16 16.63 -9.72
N ALA A 125 -10.85 17.34 -8.83
CA ALA A 125 -12.22 17.75 -9.08
C ALA A 125 -12.26 18.79 -10.20
N GLU A 126 -13.17 18.63 -11.15
CA GLU A 126 -13.40 19.61 -12.22
C GLU A 126 -14.52 20.57 -11.84
#